data_625c4d36c98608ab7eb902fe9ba746c5
#
_entry.id   625c4d36c98608ab7eb902fe9ba746c5
#
_cell.length_a   1.000
_cell.length_b   1.000
_cell.length_c   1.000
_cell.angle_alpha   90.00
_cell.angle_beta   90.00
_cell.angle_gamma   90.00
#
_symmetry.space_group_name_H-M   'P 1'
#
loop_
_entity.id
_entity.type
_entity.pdbx_description
1 polymer ?
#
loop_
_entity_poly.entity_id
_entity_poly.type
_entity_poly.pdbx_seq_one_letter_code
_entity_poly.pdbx_strand_id
1 'polypeptide(L)'
;MAKTPEKVIKIAIGEVGYIEKKSNKDLNYKKKNVGANNYTKYGEYFGINGLQAYWCDMFVDWCFMKAYGRENAKKLLCGDFSAYTPTSAKYYKKKSRWSNIPKKGDQIFFKNEKRINNQGLQ
;
A
#
# COMPACT_ATOMS: atom_id res chain seq x y z
N MET A 1 -9.22 -6.66 -19.99
CA MET A 1 -8.08 -7.27 -19.32
C MET A 1 -8.50 -7.97 -18.05
N ALA A 2 -8.04 -9.20 -17.84
CA ALA A 2 -8.43 -9.97 -16.67
C ALA A 2 -7.85 -9.38 -15.37
N LYS A 3 -8.69 -9.27 -14.35
CA LYS A 3 -8.29 -8.79 -13.02
C LYS A 3 -8.00 -9.98 -12.11
N THR A 4 -6.91 -10.69 -12.39
CA THR A 4 -6.53 -11.87 -11.62
C THR A 4 -5.62 -11.48 -10.46
N PRO A 5 -5.70 -12.18 -9.32
CA PRO A 5 -4.82 -11.90 -8.17
C PRO A 5 -3.34 -12.00 -8.52
N GLU A 6 -2.98 -12.85 -9.47
CA GLU A 6 -1.60 -13.03 -9.89
C GLU A 6 -0.94 -11.76 -10.38
N LYS A 7 -1.71 -10.86 -11.01
CA LYS A 7 -1.14 -9.62 -11.55
C LYS A 7 -0.60 -8.72 -10.44
N VAL A 8 -1.38 -8.47 -9.41
CA VAL A 8 -0.93 -7.60 -8.32
C VAL A 8 0.20 -8.24 -7.53
N ILE A 9 0.14 -9.56 -7.34
CA ILE A 9 1.20 -10.29 -6.64
C ILE A 9 2.50 -10.17 -7.42
N LYS A 10 2.47 -10.32 -8.74
CA LYS A 10 3.66 -10.20 -9.59
C LYS A 10 4.27 -8.80 -9.48
N ILE A 11 3.45 -7.77 -9.49
CA ILE A 11 3.92 -6.40 -9.31
C ILE A 11 4.62 -6.24 -7.95
N ALA A 12 3.98 -6.73 -6.87
CA ALA A 12 4.54 -6.63 -5.53
C ALA A 12 5.87 -7.39 -5.40
N ILE A 13 5.95 -8.58 -5.97
CA ILE A 13 7.19 -9.38 -5.96
C ILE A 13 8.32 -8.63 -6.68
N GLY A 14 8.02 -7.95 -7.77
CA GLY A 14 8.99 -7.14 -8.49
C GLY A 14 9.59 -6.01 -7.66
N GLU A 15 8.92 -5.61 -6.59
CA GLU A 15 9.37 -4.52 -5.71
C GLU A 15 10.18 -5.02 -4.51
N VAL A 16 10.30 -6.33 -4.33
CA VAL A 16 11.11 -6.89 -3.23
C VAL A 16 12.52 -6.33 -3.29
N GLY A 17 13.02 -5.86 -2.15
CA GLY A 17 14.34 -5.24 -2.05
C GLY A 17 14.31 -3.71 -2.13
N TYR A 18 13.16 -3.11 -2.41
CA TYR A 18 13.04 -1.66 -2.39
C TYR A 18 13.17 -1.15 -0.96
N ILE A 19 14.05 -0.15 -0.76
CA ILE A 19 14.30 0.43 0.56
C ILE A 19 13.98 1.92 0.49
N GLU A 20 13.26 2.43 1.49
CA GLU A 20 12.93 3.84 1.56
C GLU A 20 14.18 4.72 1.60
N LYS A 21 14.02 5.99 1.28
CA LYS A 21 15.12 6.93 1.06
C LYS A 21 15.18 7.98 2.17
N LYS A 22 16.36 8.53 2.34
CA LYS A 22 16.58 9.61 3.33
C LYS A 22 16.16 10.99 2.80
N SER A 23 15.98 11.12 1.49
CA SER A 23 15.58 12.37 0.86
C SER A 23 14.89 12.10 -0.46
N ASN A 24 14.36 13.14 -1.10
CA ASN A 24 13.60 13.03 -2.33
C ASN A 24 14.51 12.89 -3.56
N LYS A 25 15.39 11.88 -3.52
CA LYS A 25 16.33 11.58 -4.62
C LYS A 25 16.41 10.09 -4.84
N ASP A 26 16.71 9.69 -6.08
CA ASP A 26 16.93 8.29 -6.47
C ASP A 26 15.75 7.39 -6.12
N LEU A 27 14.53 7.91 -6.20
CA LEU A 27 13.33 7.19 -5.77
C LEU A 27 13.05 5.94 -6.60
N ASN A 28 13.50 5.90 -7.86
CA ASN A 28 13.27 4.75 -8.73
C ASN A 28 14.30 3.64 -8.58
N TYR A 29 15.33 3.84 -7.78
CA TYR A 29 16.34 2.83 -7.53
C TYR A 29 16.06 2.11 -6.22
N LYS A 30 16.18 0.80 -6.23
CA LYS A 30 15.83 0.02 -5.04
C LYS A 30 16.71 0.35 -3.83
N LYS A 31 18.00 0.53 -4.04
CA LYS A 31 18.98 0.56 -2.95
C LYS A 31 19.88 1.79 -2.94
N LYS A 32 19.49 2.87 -3.62
CA LYS A 32 20.22 4.15 -3.57
C LYS A 32 19.56 5.09 -2.59
N ASN A 33 20.35 5.99 -2.03
CA ASN A 33 19.90 7.04 -1.12
C ASN A 33 19.10 6.48 0.07
N VAL A 34 19.54 5.34 0.59
CA VAL A 34 18.85 4.60 1.65
C VAL A 34 18.84 5.40 2.94
N GLY A 35 17.71 5.40 3.61
CA GLY A 35 17.53 6.04 4.92
C GLY A 35 16.17 5.69 5.50
N ALA A 36 15.78 6.35 6.58
CA ALA A 36 14.56 6.04 7.30
C ALA A 36 13.62 7.25 7.37
N ASN A 37 13.54 8.03 6.28
CA ASN A 37 12.74 9.25 6.25
C ASN A 37 11.49 9.16 5.37
N ASN A 38 11.07 7.94 5.03
CA ASN A 38 9.81 7.68 4.31
C ASN A 38 9.71 8.27 2.91
N TYR A 39 10.82 8.53 2.25
CA TYR A 39 10.79 8.94 0.84
C TYR A 39 10.76 7.70 -0.04
N THR A 40 9.74 7.60 -0.88
CA THR A 40 9.55 6.45 -1.78
C THR A 40 8.94 6.91 -3.09
N LYS A 41 9.13 6.10 -4.15
CA LYS A 41 8.42 6.36 -5.41
C LYS A 41 6.92 6.19 -5.27
N TYR A 42 6.46 5.38 -4.31
CA TYR A 42 5.03 5.19 -4.06
C TYR A 42 4.41 6.46 -3.51
N GLY A 43 5.04 7.06 -2.51
CA GLY A 43 4.60 8.33 -1.96
C GLY A 43 4.65 9.45 -2.98
N GLU A 44 5.71 9.50 -3.78
CA GLU A 44 5.83 10.49 -4.84
C GLU A 44 4.67 10.37 -5.84
N TYR A 45 4.31 9.16 -6.23
CA TYR A 45 3.22 8.95 -7.17
C TYR A 45 1.90 9.56 -6.67
N PHE A 46 1.61 9.42 -5.37
CA PHE A 46 0.39 9.93 -4.78
C PHE A 46 0.53 11.36 -4.23
N GLY A 47 1.70 11.97 -4.37
CA GLY A 47 1.93 13.34 -3.92
C GLY A 47 2.09 13.48 -2.41
N ILE A 48 2.36 12.39 -1.70
CA ILE A 48 2.53 12.37 -0.25
C ILE A 48 3.86 11.69 0.03
N ASN A 49 4.91 12.45 0.34
CA ASN A 49 6.24 11.85 0.44
C ASN A 49 7.02 12.43 1.62
N GLY A 50 7.86 11.59 2.21
CA GLY A 50 8.79 11.98 3.26
C GLY A 50 8.22 11.95 4.67
N LEU A 51 9.10 12.05 5.65
CA LEU A 51 8.83 12.16 7.10
C LEU A 51 7.62 11.35 7.63
N GLN A 52 6.45 11.97 7.78
CA GLN A 52 5.26 11.32 8.33
C GLN A 52 4.46 10.53 7.30
N ALA A 53 4.93 10.45 6.08
CA ALA A 53 4.22 9.74 5.01
C ALA A 53 4.55 8.24 5.03
N TYR A 54 4.05 7.53 6.03
CA TYR A 54 4.22 6.08 6.12
C TYR A 54 3.62 5.44 4.86
N TRP A 55 4.38 4.57 4.22
CA TRP A 55 4.08 4.19 2.84
C TRP A 55 3.51 2.78 2.65
N CYS A 56 3.18 2.08 3.71
CA CYS A 56 2.67 0.72 3.58
C CYS A 56 1.35 0.65 2.79
N ASP A 57 0.40 1.54 3.08
CA ASP A 57 -0.87 1.57 2.36
C ASP A 57 -0.71 2.11 0.94
N MET A 58 0.13 3.13 0.77
CA MET A 58 0.45 3.66 -0.55
C MET A 58 1.12 2.63 -1.44
N PHE A 59 1.96 1.77 -0.86
CA PHE A 59 2.57 0.68 -1.62
C PHE A 59 1.52 -0.28 -2.17
N VAL A 60 0.56 -0.67 -1.35
CA VAL A 60 -0.53 -1.55 -1.78
C VAL A 60 -1.34 -0.90 -2.89
N ASP A 61 -1.74 0.36 -2.71
CA ASP A 61 -2.49 1.11 -3.70
C ASP A 61 -1.71 1.22 -5.02
N TRP A 62 -0.41 1.47 -4.92
CA TRP A 62 0.46 1.56 -6.08
C TRP A 62 0.52 0.23 -6.85
N CYS A 63 0.64 -0.89 -6.13
CA CYS A 63 0.67 -2.21 -6.75
C CYS A 63 -0.63 -2.49 -7.51
N PHE A 64 -1.76 -2.17 -6.91
CA PHE A 64 -3.06 -2.36 -7.56
C PHE A 64 -3.21 -1.45 -8.79
N MET A 65 -2.78 -0.21 -8.67
CA MET A 65 -2.81 0.74 -9.80
C MET A 65 -1.95 0.24 -10.96
N LYS A 66 -0.74 -0.24 -10.66
CA LYS A 66 0.15 -0.77 -11.70
C LYS A 66 -0.41 -2.02 -12.35
N ALA A 67 -1.05 -2.88 -11.57
CA ALA A 67 -1.58 -4.14 -12.08
C ALA A 67 -2.84 -3.94 -12.93
N TYR A 68 -3.73 -3.05 -12.53
CA TYR A 68 -5.10 -2.99 -13.08
C TYR A 68 -5.52 -1.64 -13.62
N GLY A 69 -4.70 -0.59 -13.47
CA GLY A 69 -5.08 0.78 -13.78
C GLY A 69 -5.85 1.45 -12.64
N ARG A 70 -5.94 2.78 -12.68
CA ARG A 70 -6.50 3.55 -11.55
C ARG A 70 -7.96 3.21 -11.25
N GLU A 71 -8.80 3.18 -12.29
CA GLU A 71 -10.24 2.96 -12.09
C GLU A 71 -10.53 1.55 -11.55
N ASN A 72 -9.91 0.55 -12.14
CA ASN A 72 -10.09 -0.84 -11.68
C ASN A 72 -9.50 -1.06 -10.30
N ALA A 73 -8.35 -0.43 -10.01
CA ALA A 73 -7.74 -0.52 -8.68
C ALA A 73 -8.68 0.00 -7.61
N LYS A 74 -9.31 1.16 -7.83
CA LYS A 74 -10.25 1.72 -6.87
C LYS A 74 -11.45 0.81 -6.64
N LYS A 75 -11.93 0.16 -7.68
CA LYS A 75 -13.03 -0.81 -7.55
C LYS A 75 -12.62 -2.00 -6.69
N LEU A 76 -11.43 -2.54 -6.92
CA LEU A 76 -10.93 -3.68 -6.16
C LEU A 76 -10.60 -3.31 -4.72
N LEU A 77 -10.08 -2.11 -4.49
CA LEU A 77 -9.76 -1.60 -3.15
C LEU A 77 -11.01 -1.08 -2.41
N CYS A 78 -12.15 -1.07 -3.08
CA CYS A 78 -13.45 -0.66 -2.53
C CYS A 78 -13.53 0.82 -2.18
N GLY A 79 -12.64 1.64 -2.71
CA GLY A 79 -12.66 3.08 -2.46
C GLY A 79 -11.47 3.78 -3.09
N ASP A 80 -11.30 5.04 -2.73
CA ASP A 80 -10.22 5.86 -3.27
C ASP A 80 -8.87 5.46 -2.66
N PHE A 81 -7.80 5.87 -3.32
CA PHE A 81 -6.46 5.66 -2.77
C PHE A 81 -6.31 6.43 -1.46
N SER A 82 -5.62 5.82 -0.50
CA SER A 82 -5.43 6.41 0.82
C SER A 82 -4.08 6.04 1.39
N ALA A 83 -3.43 6.99 2.04
CA ALA A 83 -2.21 6.74 2.79
C ALA A 83 -2.50 6.30 4.22
N TYR A 84 -3.75 6.29 4.64
CA TYR A 84 -4.14 5.98 6.01
C TYR A 84 -4.83 4.62 6.07
N THR A 85 -4.15 3.66 6.68
CA THR A 85 -4.59 2.26 6.72
C THR A 85 -6.01 2.06 7.29
N PRO A 86 -6.40 2.73 8.40
CA PRO A 86 -7.77 2.58 8.88
C PRO A 86 -8.85 3.03 7.90
N THR A 87 -8.56 4.04 7.08
CA THR A 87 -9.50 4.47 6.03
C THR A 87 -9.67 3.39 4.98
N SER A 88 -8.56 2.80 4.53
CA SER A 88 -8.61 1.70 3.56
C SER A 88 -9.36 0.49 4.11
N ALA A 89 -9.16 0.15 5.37
CA ALA A 89 -9.89 -0.93 6.01
C ALA A 89 -11.41 -0.67 6.03
N LYS A 90 -11.81 0.57 6.30
CA LYS A 90 -13.22 0.96 6.31
C LYS A 90 -13.86 0.81 4.93
N TYR A 91 -13.13 1.06 3.86
CA TYR A 91 -13.66 0.88 2.50
C TYR A 91 -14.13 -0.55 2.28
N TYR A 92 -13.32 -1.55 2.67
CA TYR A 92 -13.69 -2.95 2.53
C TYR A 92 -14.89 -3.30 3.40
N LYS A 93 -14.91 -2.83 4.63
CA LYS A 93 -16.02 -3.07 5.58
C LYS A 93 -17.33 -2.51 5.03
N LYS A 94 -17.28 -1.30 4.48
CA LYS A 94 -18.43 -0.62 3.92
C LYS A 94 -19.04 -1.36 2.74
N LYS A 95 -18.20 -2.05 1.97
CA LYS A 95 -18.63 -2.84 0.80
C LYS A 95 -18.89 -4.30 1.14
N SER A 96 -18.88 -4.66 2.41
CA SER A 96 -19.06 -6.05 2.88
C SER A 96 -18.01 -7.00 2.31
N ARG A 97 -16.80 -6.52 2.16
CA ARG A 97 -15.65 -7.27 1.64
C ARG A 97 -14.59 -7.53 2.69
N TRP A 98 -14.98 -7.47 3.94
CA TRP A 98 -14.07 -7.75 5.06
C TRP A 98 -14.19 -9.22 5.45
N SER A 99 -13.03 -9.88 5.65
CA SER A 99 -13.00 -11.30 6.05
C SER A 99 -11.84 -11.54 6.99
N ASN A 100 -11.97 -12.52 7.87
CA ASN A 100 -10.90 -12.96 8.74
C ASN A 100 -10.04 -14.07 8.10
N ILE A 101 -10.48 -14.58 6.94
CA ILE A 101 -9.77 -15.65 6.22
C ILE A 101 -9.18 -15.06 4.95
N PRO A 102 -7.84 -14.89 4.88
CA PRO A 102 -7.23 -14.28 3.69
C PRO A 102 -7.29 -15.19 2.48
N LYS A 103 -7.44 -14.57 1.33
CA LYS A 103 -7.37 -15.24 0.03
C LYS A 103 -6.26 -14.62 -0.79
N LYS A 104 -5.77 -15.35 -1.75
CA LYS A 104 -4.71 -14.88 -2.66
C LYS A 104 -5.09 -13.55 -3.30
N GLY A 105 -4.21 -12.56 -3.18
CA GLY A 105 -4.44 -11.23 -3.72
C GLY A 105 -5.15 -10.27 -2.79
N ASP A 106 -5.53 -10.72 -1.60
CA ASP A 106 -6.16 -9.84 -0.61
C ASP A 106 -5.15 -8.88 0.01
N GLN A 107 -5.61 -7.68 0.31
CA GLN A 107 -4.88 -6.77 1.17
C GLN A 107 -5.09 -7.21 2.62
N ILE A 108 -3.99 -7.32 3.37
CA ILE A 108 -4.03 -7.79 4.76
C ILE A 108 -3.77 -6.60 5.69
N PHE A 109 -4.60 -6.51 6.72
CA PHE A 109 -4.46 -5.50 7.77
C PHE A 109 -4.06 -6.20 9.06
N PHE A 110 -2.97 -5.77 9.68
CA PHE A 110 -2.45 -6.37 10.89
C PHE A 110 -2.89 -5.60 12.11
N LYS A 111 -3.17 -6.33 13.20
CA LYS A 111 -3.34 -5.74 14.51
C LYS A 111 -2.03 -5.89 15.27
N ASN A 112 -1.61 -4.81 15.92
CA ASN A 112 -0.50 -4.84 16.85
C ASN A 112 -1.10 -4.64 18.25
N GLU A 113 -0.88 -5.59 19.15
CA GLU A 113 -1.51 -5.57 20.47
C GLU A 113 -1.18 -4.32 21.28
N LYS A 114 0.08 -3.89 21.24
CA LYS A 114 0.47 -2.63 21.86
C LYS A 114 -0.28 -1.45 21.27
N ARG A 115 -0.43 -1.43 19.96
CA ARG A 115 -1.11 -0.36 19.26
C ARG A 115 -2.62 -0.42 19.45
N ILE A 116 -3.18 -1.61 19.55
CA ILE A 116 -4.61 -1.76 19.84
C ILE A 116 -4.93 -1.11 21.17
N ASN A 117 -4.09 -1.31 22.17
CA ASN A 117 -4.28 -0.70 23.49
C ASN A 117 -4.13 0.81 23.47
N ASN A 118 -3.36 1.35 22.54
CA ASN A 118 -3.04 2.77 22.48
C ASN A 118 -3.64 3.49 21.28
N GLN A 119 -3.65 2.87 20.11
CA GLN A 119 -3.98 3.54 18.85
C GLN A 119 -4.90 2.74 17.92
N GLY A 120 -5.12 1.45 18.19
CA GLY A 120 -5.90 0.61 17.31
C GLY A 120 -5.08 -0.07 16.22
N LEU A 121 -5.56 -0.06 15.00
CA LEU A 121 -4.91 -0.74 13.87
C LEU A 121 -3.66 -0.02 13.38
N GLN A 122 -2.74 -0.81 12.91
CA GLN A 122 -1.63 -0.29 12.14
C GLN A 122 -2.01 -0.06 10.69
#